data_b6505fbb0e99ea3e24a33991d7f92b80
#
_entry.id   b6505fbb0e99ea3e24a33991d7f92b80
#
_cell.length_a   1.000
_cell.length_b   1.000
_cell.length_c   1.000
_cell.angle_alpha   90.00
_cell.angle_beta   90.00
_cell.angle_gamma   90.00
#
_symmetry.space_group_name_H-M   'P 1'
#
loop_
_entity.id
_entity.type
_entity.pdbx_description
1 polymer ?
#
loop_
_entity_poly.entity_id
_entity_poly.type
_entity_poly.pdbx_seq_one_letter_code
_entity_poly.pdbx_strand_id
1 'polypeptide(L)'
;MGWQEVDGSDSNSMGGKRMRPTLAMLAADAVGGDLERATPIAVALEYVHNFSLIHDDLEDLDRVRHHRPTVWAIWGESAAIVSGNAMLKIADAAAWKLRSVGVEESVALEAESELTNHYLKMMEGQYLDISFETEASVTVDQYLDMIERKTGALIEASIYLGGLVAPRSGPDRSKAKALKSMGYE
;
A
#
# COMPACT_ATOMS: atom_id res chain seq x y z
N MET A 1 5.98 11.15 6.55
CA MET A 1 6.78 9.94 6.35
C MET A 1 7.96 9.81 7.30
N GLY A 2 8.38 10.86 7.96
CA GLY A 2 9.35 10.79 9.04
C GLY A 2 10.81 10.62 8.60
N TRP A 3 11.15 10.80 7.33
CA TRP A 3 12.53 10.71 6.86
C TRP A 3 13.29 12.03 6.94
N GLN A 4 12.56 13.14 6.89
CA GLN A 4 13.11 14.48 7.05
C GLN A 4 12.28 15.28 8.06
N GLU A 5 12.92 16.20 8.73
CA GLU A 5 12.26 17.20 9.55
C GLU A 5 11.62 18.29 8.65
N VAL A 6 10.79 19.15 9.26
CA VAL A 6 10.08 20.22 8.50
C VAL A 6 11.05 21.20 7.86
N ASP A 7 12.23 21.35 8.44
CA ASP A 7 13.32 22.21 7.93
C ASP A 7 14.18 21.54 6.83
N GLY A 8 13.84 20.30 6.44
CA GLY A 8 14.55 19.53 5.43
C GLY A 8 15.76 18.75 5.93
N SER A 9 16.10 18.83 7.22
CA SER A 9 17.16 18.00 7.81
C SER A 9 16.74 16.53 7.91
N ASP A 10 17.73 15.62 7.89
CA ASP A 10 17.46 14.20 8.06
C ASP A 10 16.90 13.89 9.45
N SER A 11 15.79 13.15 9.47
CA SER A 11 15.20 12.71 10.72
C SER A 11 15.93 11.49 11.26
N ASN A 12 16.28 11.51 12.54
CA ASN A 12 16.78 10.35 13.26
C ASN A 12 15.67 9.33 13.63
N SER A 13 14.40 9.63 13.31
CA SER A 13 13.30 8.69 13.52
C SER A 13 13.28 7.64 12.41
N MET A 14 13.34 6.38 12.77
CA MET A 14 12.99 5.31 11.83
C MET A 14 11.54 5.51 11.41
N GLY A 15 11.28 5.68 10.11
CA GLY A 15 9.92 5.69 9.55
C GLY A 15 9.15 4.45 9.99
N GLY A 16 7.82 4.40 9.74
CA GLY A 16 6.91 3.35 10.19
C GLY A 16 7.44 1.91 10.02
N LYS A 17 6.75 0.94 10.57
CA LYS A 17 7.18 -0.49 10.63
C LYS A 17 7.42 -1.14 9.27
N ARG A 18 7.08 -0.48 8.15
CA ARG A 18 7.23 -0.97 6.77
C ARG A 18 6.68 -2.40 6.59
N MET A 19 5.55 -2.68 7.24
CA MET A 19 4.98 -4.03 7.28
C MET A 19 4.64 -4.53 5.87
N ARG A 20 4.03 -3.70 5.03
CA ARG A 20 3.61 -4.09 3.68
C ARG A 20 4.78 -4.47 2.76
N PRO A 21 5.82 -3.65 2.59
CA PRO A 21 6.99 -4.08 1.83
C PRO A 21 7.68 -5.29 2.45
N THR A 22 7.71 -5.43 3.78
CA THR A 22 8.29 -6.61 4.43
C THR A 22 7.50 -7.86 4.09
N LEU A 23 6.16 -7.83 4.11
CA LEU A 23 5.32 -8.95 3.71
C LEU A 23 5.53 -9.33 2.24
N ALA A 24 5.67 -8.35 1.35
CA ALA A 24 5.96 -8.62 -0.07
C ALA A 24 7.32 -9.32 -0.25
N MET A 25 8.34 -8.88 0.47
CA MET A 25 9.66 -9.50 0.42
C MET A 25 9.66 -10.91 1.03
N LEU A 26 8.95 -11.13 2.15
CA LEU A 26 8.79 -12.45 2.76
C LEU A 26 8.03 -13.42 1.86
N ALA A 27 6.98 -12.96 1.19
CA ALA A 27 6.23 -13.75 0.22
C ALA A 27 7.10 -14.14 -0.99
N ALA A 28 7.93 -13.22 -1.47
CA ALA A 28 8.91 -13.48 -2.53
C ALA A 28 9.91 -14.56 -2.12
N ASP A 29 10.45 -14.49 -0.91
CA ASP A 29 11.38 -15.48 -0.36
C ASP A 29 10.71 -16.85 -0.18
N ALA A 30 9.47 -16.88 0.35
CA ALA A 30 8.70 -18.10 0.60
C ALA A 30 8.42 -18.92 -0.67
N VAL A 31 8.30 -18.27 -1.83
CA VAL A 31 8.17 -18.98 -3.12
C VAL A 31 9.53 -19.36 -3.72
N GLY A 32 10.64 -19.07 -3.06
CA GLY A 32 12.01 -19.30 -3.56
C GLY A 32 12.37 -18.36 -4.71
N GLY A 33 11.78 -17.16 -4.73
CA GLY A 33 11.94 -16.17 -5.80
C GLY A 33 13.12 -15.23 -5.59
N ASP A 34 13.26 -14.30 -6.51
CA ASP A 34 14.31 -13.27 -6.51
C ASP A 34 13.80 -12.00 -5.83
N LEU A 35 14.41 -11.61 -4.72
CA LEU A 35 14.05 -10.42 -3.96
C LEU A 35 14.24 -9.12 -4.76
N GLU A 36 15.24 -9.08 -5.66
CA GLU A 36 15.45 -7.92 -6.53
C GLU A 36 14.23 -7.67 -7.43
N ARG A 37 13.61 -8.74 -7.94
CA ARG A 37 12.39 -8.66 -8.76
C ARG A 37 11.17 -8.18 -7.96
N ALA A 38 11.10 -8.48 -6.66
CA ALA A 38 10.01 -8.05 -5.79
C ALA A 38 10.17 -6.61 -5.27
N THR A 39 11.39 -6.05 -5.32
CA THR A 39 11.67 -4.72 -4.78
C THR A 39 10.78 -3.61 -5.38
N PRO A 40 10.55 -3.51 -6.70
CA PRO A 40 9.69 -2.46 -7.27
C PRO A 40 8.26 -2.49 -6.73
N ILE A 41 7.67 -3.68 -6.58
CA ILE A 41 6.30 -3.82 -6.07
C ILE A 41 6.23 -3.55 -4.56
N ALA A 42 7.25 -3.95 -3.79
CA ALA A 42 7.35 -3.63 -2.38
C ALA A 42 7.43 -2.11 -2.14
N VAL A 43 8.19 -1.40 -2.96
CA VAL A 43 8.27 0.06 -2.95
C VAL A 43 6.93 0.69 -3.33
N ALA A 44 6.26 0.19 -4.37
CA ALA A 44 4.95 0.69 -4.80
C ALA A 44 3.91 0.57 -3.68
N LEU A 45 3.84 -0.57 -3.01
CA LEU A 45 2.93 -0.82 -1.88
C LEU A 45 3.16 0.16 -0.71
N GLU A 46 4.42 0.48 -0.40
CA GLU A 46 4.73 1.46 0.64
C GLU A 46 4.28 2.88 0.22
N TYR A 47 4.44 3.26 -1.05
CA TYR A 47 3.95 4.54 -1.54
C TYR A 47 2.42 4.61 -1.57
N VAL A 48 1.72 3.55 -1.95
CA VAL A 48 0.25 3.47 -1.87
C VAL A 48 -0.20 3.63 -0.42
N HIS A 49 0.46 2.95 0.53
CA HIS A 49 0.13 3.11 1.93
C HIS A 49 0.36 4.53 2.45
N ASN A 50 1.50 5.15 2.11
CA ASN A 50 1.77 6.52 2.56
C ASN A 50 0.84 7.55 1.90
N PHE A 51 0.44 7.34 0.64
CA PHE A 51 -0.61 8.11 0.00
C PHE A 51 -1.91 8.07 0.82
N SER A 52 -2.37 6.87 1.19
CA SER A 52 -3.60 6.71 1.95
C SER A 52 -3.53 7.40 3.32
N LEU A 53 -2.37 7.34 4.01
CA LEU A 53 -2.19 8.01 5.30
C LEU A 53 -2.26 9.55 5.19
N ILE A 54 -1.75 10.13 4.10
CA ILE A 54 -1.81 11.59 3.89
C ILE A 54 -3.24 12.07 3.68
N HIS A 55 -4.04 11.30 2.93
CA HIS A 55 -5.44 11.62 2.69
C HIS A 55 -6.31 11.35 3.94
N ASP A 56 -6.12 10.20 4.59
CA ASP A 56 -6.76 9.81 5.84
C ASP A 56 -6.59 10.89 6.93
N ASP A 57 -5.34 11.39 7.14
CA ASP A 57 -5.07 12.49 8.06
C ASP A 57 -5.90 13.75 7.77
N LEU A 58 -6.15 14.06 6.50
CA LEU A 58 -6.94 15.22 6.10
C LEU A 58 -8.45 14.94 6.27
N GLU A 59 -8.90 13.77 5.89
CA GLU A 59 -10.30 13.35 5.94
C GLU A 59 -10.79 13.26 7.39
N ASP A 60 -9.96 12.72 8.30
CA ASP A 60 -10.22 12.59 9.74
C ASP A 60 -9.89 13.88 10.53
N LEU A 61 -9.38 14.92 9.86
CA LEU A 61 -8.89 16.17 10.46
C LEU A 61 -7.79 15.96 11.53
N ASP A 62 -7.04 14.89 11.41
CA ASP A 62 -5.95 14.56 12.32
C ASP A 62 -4.75 15.48 12.13
N ARG A 63 -4.44 16.28 13.15
CA ARG A 63 -3.31 17.22 13.12
C ARG A 63 -1.98 16.58 13.43
N VAL A 64 -1.98 15.40 14.05
CA VAL A 64 -0.78 14.71 14.53
C VAL A 64 -0.88 13.22 14.24
N ARG A 65 0.15 12.63 13.60
CA ARG A 65 0.34 11.19 13.42
C ARG A 65 1.71 10.77 13.93
N HIS A 66 1.77 9.74 14.78
CA HIS A 66 3.03 9.26 15.40
C HIS A 66 3.85 10.39 16.04
N HIS A 67 3.18 11.27 16.81
CA HIS A 67 3.77 12.42 17.51
C HIS A 67 4.37 13.50 16.60
N ARG A 68 4.04 13.51 15.31
CA ARG A 68 4.48 14.51 14.32
C ARG A 68 3.28 15.19 13.68
N PRO A 69 3.39 16.49 13.34
CA PRO A 69 2.33 17.16 12.60
C PRO A 69 2.11 16.50 11.24
N THR A 70 0.86 16.42 10.82
CA THR A 70 0.45 15.88 9.52
C THR A 70 0.72 16.85 8.38
N VAL A 71 0.70 16.36 7.14
CA VAL A 71 0.98 17.19 5.95
C VAL A 71 0.00 18.37 5.86
N TRP A 72 -1.30 18.11 6.04
CA TRP A 72 -2.30 19.16 5.98
C TRP A 72 -2.19 20.16 7.13
N ALA A 73 -1.76 19.72 8.31
CA ALA A 73 -1.60 20.61 9.47
C ALA A 73 -0.45 21.61 9.29
N ILE A 74 0.58 21.26 8.48
CA ILE A 74 1.76 22.10 8.22
C ILE A 74 1.54 22.97 6.98
N TRP A 75 1.09 22.37 5.86
CA TRP A 75 1.07 23.02 4.54
C TRP A 75 -0.35 23.26 3.99
N GLY A 76 -1.39 22.88 4.73
CA GLY A 76 -2.78 23.04 4.35
C GLY A 76 -3.36 21.91 3.49
N GLU A 77 -4.68 21.92 3.35
CA GLU A 77 -5.49 20.88 2.69
C GLU A 77 -5.07 20.60 1.23
N SER A 78 -4.91 21.69 0.45
CA SER A 78 -4.50 21.57 -0.96
C SER A 78 -3.14 20.88 -1.12
N ALA A 79 -2.19 21.14 -0.21
CA ALA A 79 -0.89 20.49 -0.24
C ALA A 79 -1.00 18.99 0.10
N ALA A 80 -1.86 18.61 1.05
CA ALA A 80 -2.10 17.21 1.37
C ALA A 80 -2.69 16.44 0.18
N ILE A 81 -3.72 16.99 -0.47
CA ILE A 81 -4.34 16.39 -1.65
C ILE A 81 -3.30 16.20 -2.77
N VAL A 82 -2.54 17.23 -3.11
CA VAL A 82 -1.54 17.16 -4.19
C VAL A 82 -0.41 16.19 -3.83
N SER A 83 0.06 16.19 -2.58
CA SER A 83 1.11 15.28 -2.11
C SER A 83 0.67 13.83 -2.15
N GLY A 84 -0.55 13.53 -1.69
CA GLY A 84 -1.10 12.19 -1.76
C GLY A 84 -1.22 11.70 -3.22
N ASN A 85 -1.81 12.52 -4.10
CA ASN A 85 -1.92 12.18 -5.52
C ASN A 85 -0.54 11.96 -6.18
N ALA A 86 0.46 12.77 -5.84
CA ALA A 86 1.82 12.59 -6.34
C ALA A 86 2.42 11.26 -5.85
N MET A 87 2.21 10.89 -4.59
CA MET A 87 2.69 9.62 -4.05
C MET A 87 2.07 8.42 -4.76
N LEU A 88 0.75 8.47 -5.06
CA LEU A 88 0.10 7.41 -5.81
C LEU A 88 0.73 7.26 -7.21
N LYS A 89 1.05 8.36 -7.88
CA LYS A 89 1.74 8.31 -9.18
C LYS A 89 3.18 7.82 -9.08
N ILE A 90 3.88 8.09 -7.98
CA ILE A 90 5.20 7.52 -7.72
C ILE A 90 5.09 6.01 -7.47
N ALA A 91 4.01 5.53 -6.83
CA ALA A 91 3.75 4.11 -6.69
C ALA A 91 3.58 3.42 -8.05
N ASP A 92 2.77 3.99 -8.95
CA ASP A 92 2.62 3.48 -10.32
C ASP A 92 3.97 3.43 -11.05
N ALA A 93 4.76 4.50 -10.96
CA ALA A 93 6.10 4.57 -11.54
C ALA A 93 7.09 3.57 -10.94
N ALA A 94 6.95 3.23 -9.65
CA ALA A 94 7.74 2.19 -9.01
C ALA A 94 7.35 0.80 -9.53
N ALA A 95 6.06 0.49 -9.63
CA ALA A 95 5.57 -0.77 -10.19
C ALA A 95 6.02 -0.95 -11.65
N TRP A 96 6.03 0.13 -12.45
CA TRP A 96 6.53 0.11 -13.83
C TRP A 96 7.97 -0.41 -13.95
N LYS A 97 8.80 -0.27 -12.92
CA LYS A 97 10.18 -0.77 -12.89
C LYS A 97 10.30 -2.30 -12.81
N LEU A 98 9.20 -3.04 -12.62
CA LEU A 98 9.21 -4.52 -12.68
C LEU A 98 9.88 -5.03 -13.97
N ARG A 99 9.68 -4.35 -15.09
CA ARG A 99 10.28 -4.70 -16.39
C ARG A 99 11.81 -4.57 -16.37
N SER A 100 12.32 -3.55 -15.69
CA SER A 100 13.78 -3.28 -15.63
C SER A 100 14.55 -4.28 -14.79
N VAL A 101 13.85 -5.00 -13.89
CA VAL A 101 14.43 -6.09 -13.08
C VAL A 101 14.15 -7.48 -13.65
N GLY A 102 13.70 -7.56 -14.91
CA GLY A 102 13.51 -8.80 -15.66
C GLY A 102 12.24 -9.58 -15.34
N VAL A 103 11.22 -8.91 -14.79
CA VAL A 103 9.87 -9.50 -14.70
C VAL A 103 9.26 -9.53 -16.10
N GLU A 104 8.67 -10.67 -16.47
CA GLU A 104 7.99 -10.82 -17.76
C GLU A 104 6.84 -9.83 -17.90
N GLU A 105 6.63 -9.30 -19.12
CA GLU A 105 5.63 -8.28 -19.40
C GLU A 105 4.21 -8.66 -18.94
N SER A 106 3.79 -9.90 -19.20
CA SER A 106 2.48 -10.40 -18.79
C SER A 106 2.29 -10.43 -17.29
N VAL A 107 3.36 -10.74 -16.54
CA VAL A 107 3.38 -10.75 -15.07
C VAL A 107 3.40 -9.33 -14.52
N ALA A 108 4.17 -8.44 -15.13
CA ALA A 108 4.23 -7.03 -14.74
C ALA A 108 2.86 -6.35 -14.92
N LEU A 109 2.19 -6.58 -16.05
CA LEU A 109 0.84 -6.06 -16.31
C LEU A 109 -0.19 -6.62 -15.32
N GLU A 110 -0.12 -7.93 -15.00
CA GLU A 110 -0.99 -8.55 -13.99
C GLU A 110 -0.74 -7.90 -12.61
N ALA A 111 0.52 -7.72 -12.23
CA ALA A 111 0.86 -7.11 -10.94
C ALA A 111 0.40 -5.65 -10.84
N GLU A 112 0.54 -4.86 -11.88
CA GLU A 112 0.06 -3.46 -11.93
C GLU A 112 -1.46 -3.38 -11.86
N SER A 113 -2.16 -4.28 -12.59
CA SER A 113 -3.62 -4.37 -12.54
C SER A 113 -4.12 -4.77 -11.15
N GLU A 114 -3.50 -5.78 -10.54
CA GLU A 114 -3.87 -6.24 -9.19
C GLU A 114 -3.55 -5.18 -8.13
N LEU A 115 -2.41 -4.48 -8.22
CA LEU A 115 -2.10 -3.35 -7.34
C LEU A 115 -3.20 -2.28 -7.43
N THR A 116 -3.63 -1.93 -8.64
CA THR A 116 -4.70 -0.97 -8.88
C THR A 116 -6.02 -1.43 -8.26
N ASN A 117 -6.42 -2.68 -8.46
CA ASN A 117 -7.65 -3.24 -7.90
C ASN A 117 -7.64 -3.19 -6.36
N HIS A 118 -6.51 -3.51 -5.74
CA HIS A 118 -6.40 -3.52 -4.29
C HIS A 118 -6.41 -2.12 -3.67
N TYR A 119 -5.75 -1.13 -4.30
CA TYR A 119 -5.85 0.22 -3.76
C TYR A 119 -7.21 0.87 -4.02
N LEU A 120 -7.93 0.50 -5.09
CA LEU A 120 -9.33 0.90 -5.26
C LEU A 120 -10.22 0.27 -4.17
N LYS A 121 -10.05 -1.03 -3.86
CA LYS A 121 -10.74 -1.69 -2.75
C LYS A 121 -10.44 -0.98 -1.41
N MET A 122 -9.19 -0.57 -1.18
CA MET A 122 -8.81 0.23 -0.01
C MET A 122 -9.53 1.59 0.04
N MET A 123 -9.64 2.29 -1.09
CA MET A 123 -10.39 3.57 -1.18
C MET A 123 -11.88 3.38 -0.92
N GLU A 124 -12.48 2.28 -1.41
CA GLU A 124 -13.86 1.92 -1.08
C GLU A 124 -14.03 1.72 0.43
N GLY A 125 -13.07 1.06 1.09
CA GLY A 125 -13.06 0.89 2.55
C GLY A 125 -12.96 2.22 3.30
N GLN A 126 -12.14 3.15 2.83
CA GLN A 126 -12.04 4.49 3.38
C GLN A 126 -13.34 5.28 3.21
N TYR A 127 -13.98 5.16 2.04
CA TYR A 127 -15.30 5.78 1.83
C TYR A 127 -16.36 5.23 2.78
N LEU A 128 -16.36 3.92 3.04
CA LEU A 128 -17.27 3.32 4.02
C LEU A 128 -17.00 3.84 5.44
N ASP A 129 -15.73 3.95 5.84
CA ASP A 129 -15.33 4.47 7.15
C ASP A 129 -15.88 5.89 7.38
N ILE A 130 -15.63 6.79 6.43
CA ILE A 130 -16.19 8.17 6.47
C ILE A 130 -17.70 8.16 6.51
N SER A 131 -18.37 7.30 5.72
CA SER A 131 -19.84 7.26 5.68
C SER A 131 -20.43 6.79 7.01
N PHE A 132 -19.75 5.90 7.73
CA PHE A 132 -20.19 5.37 9.01
C PHE A 132 -20.19 6.39 10.14
N GLU A 133 -19.41 7.46 10.04
CA GLU A 133 -19.42 8.54 11.04
C GLU A 133 -20.77 9.23 11.19
N THR A 134 -21.59 9.24 10.13
CA THR A 134 -22.90 9.88 10.10
C THR A 134 -24.06 8.89 10.23
N GLU A 135 -23.78 7.60 10.26
CA GLU A 135 -24.78 6.53 10.34
C GLU A 135 -25.27 6.35 11.80
N ALA A 136 -26.59 6.22 11.98
CA ALA A 136 -27.16 6.01 13.30
C ALA A 136 -26.81 4.64 13.92
N SER A 137 -26.51 3.65 13.09
CA SER A 137 -26.06 2.31 13.52
C SER A 137 -25.29 1.62 12.39
N VAL A 138 -24.20 0.98 12.73
CA VAL A 138 -23.39 0.15 11.83
C VAL A 138 -23.41 -1.28 12.37
N THR A 139 -23.72 -2.26 11.53
CA THR A 139 -23.69 -3.67 11.93
C THR A 139 -22.24 -4.19 12.00
N VAL A 140 -22.03 -5.29 12.72
CA VAL A 140 -20.72 -5.94 12.79
C VAL A 140 -20.24 -6.34 11.40
N ASP A 141 -21.11 -6.90 10.56
CA ASP A 141 -20.74 -7.33 9.21
C ASP A 141 -20.32 -6.16 8.31
N GLN A 142 -21.01 -5.02 8.40
CA GLN A 142 -20.61 -3.80 7.68
C GLN A 142 -19.24 -3.28 8.16
N TYR A 143 -19.01 -3.30 9.48
CA TYR A 143 -17.73 -2.88 10.05
C TYR A 143 -16.57 -3.79 9.62
N LEU A 144 -16.81 -5.11 9.60
CA LEU A 144 -15.80 -6.07 9.15
C LEU A 144 -15.51 -5.92 7.64
N ASP A 145 -16.55 -5.72 6.79
CA ASP A 145 -16.35 -5.45 5.35
C ASP A 145 -15.53 -4.16 5.14
N MET A 146 -15.81 -3.12 5.90
CA MET A 146 -15.03 -1.87 5.85
C MET A 146 -13.56 -2.11 6.22
N ILE A 147 -13.26 -2.81 7.32
CA ILE A 147 -11.87 -3.11 7.74
C ILE A 147 -11.17 -3.98 6.70
N GLU A 148 -11.84 -5.00 6.18
CA GLU A 148 -11.29 -5.86 5.13
C GLU A 148 -10.86 -5.03 3.92
N ARG A 149 -11.70 -4.10 3.47
CA ARG A 149 -11.39 -3.21 2.36
C ARG A 149 -10.30 -2.20 2.73
N LYS A 150 -10.49 -1.42 3.79
CA LYS A 150 -9.58 -0.32 4.20
C LYS A 150 -8.18 -0.83 4.53
N THR A 151 -8.09 -1.96 5.24
CA THR A 151 -6.81 -2.47 5.79
C THR A 151 -6.37 -3.77 5.12
N GLY A 152 -7.28 -4.75 5.00
CA GLY A 152 -7.00 -6.10 4.50
C GLY A 152 -6.52 -6.09 3.05
N ALA A 153 -7.14 -5.27 2.19
CA ALA A 153 -6.81 -5.24 0.77
C ALA A 153 -5.32 -5.05 0.47
N LEU A 154 -4.64 -4.10 1.14
CA LEU A 154 -3.20 -3.89 0.91
C LEU A 154 -2.31 -4.95 1.58
N ILE A 155 -2.79 -5.63 2.62
CA ILE A 155 -2.08 -6.78 3.22
C ILE A 155 -2.12 -7.95 2.24
N GLU A 156 -3.30 -8.27 1.71
CA GLU A 156 -3.50 -9.27 0.66
C GLU A 156 -2.62 -8.98 -0.56
N ALA A 157 -2.66 -7.72 -1.06
CA ALA A 157 -1.82 -7.29 -2.17
C ALA A 157 -0.33 -7.50 -1.91
N SER A 158 0.14 -7.21 -0.69
CA SER A 158 1.54 -7.34 -0.32
C SER A 158 2.02 -8.79 -0.46
N ILE A 159 1.27 -9.72 0.08
CA ILE A 159 1.59 -11.14 0.06
C ILE A 159 1.47 -11.69 -1.37
N TYR A 160 0.36 -11.41 -2.04
CA TYR A 160 0.11 -11.90 -3.39
C TYR A 160 1.13 -11.39 -4.41
N LEU A 161 1.32 -10.07 -4.48
CA LEU A 161 2.17 -9.46 -5.49
C LEU A 161 3.65 -9.78 -5.28
N GLY A 162 4.11 -9.86 -4.03
CA GLY A 162 5.46 -10.31 -3.73
C GLY A 162 5.73 -11.72 -4.27
N GLY A 163 4.82 -12.65 -4.03
CA GLY A 163 4.92 -14.02 -4.54
C GLY A 163 4.74 -14.14 -6.06
N LEU A 164 3.95 -13.25 -6.67
CA LEU A 164 3.66 -13.27 -8.12
C LEU A 164 4.88 -12.87 -8.96
N VAL A 165 5.58 -11.79 -8.57
CA VAL A 165 6.65 -11.18 -9.40
C VAL A 165 8.03 -11.82 -9.19
N ALA A 166 8.25 -12.52 -8.08
CA ALA A 166 9.56 -13.01 -7.67
C ALA A 166 10.11 -14.21 -8.48
N PRO A 167 9.31 -15.19 -8.96
CA PRO A 167 9.86 -16.37 -9.65
C PRO A 167 10.59 -16.02 -10.95
N ARG A 168 11.78 -16.62 -11.15
CA ARG A 168 12.59 -16.45 -12.40
C ARG A 168 12.09 -17.32 -13.56
N SER A 169 11.53 -18.48 -13.27
CA SER A 169 11.10 -19.50 -14.27
C SER A 169 9.59 -19.50 -14.46
N GLY A 170 9.03 -18.38 -14.91
CA GLY A 170 7.58 -18.22 -15.07
C GLY A 170 6.84 -18.14 -13.75
N PRO A 171 5.66 -17.52 -13.70
CA PRO A 171 4.90 -17.40 -12.47
C PRO A 171 4.40 -18.79 -12.06
N ASP A 172 4.85 -19.31 -10.94
CA ASP A 172 4.14 -20.39 -10.27
C ASP A 172 2.87 -19.79 -9.63
N ARG A 173 1.89 -19.56 -10.50
CA ARG A 173 0.61 -18.94 -10.13
C ARG A 173 -0.13 -19.71 -9.05
N SER A 174 0.17 -21.01 -8.88
CA SER A 174 -0.45 -21.81 -7.83
C SER A 174 0.05 -21.38 -6.46
N LYS A 175 1.35 -21.15 -6.30
CA LYS A 175 1.93 -20.65 -5.05
C LYS A 175 1.50 -19.22 -4.73
N ALA A 176 1.53 -18.33 -5.72
CA ALA A 176 1.08 -16.95 -5.54
C ALA A 176 -0.41 -16.88 -5.15
N LYS A 177 -1.27 -17.72 -5.76
CA LYS A 177 -2.70 -17.81 -5.39
C LYS A 177 -2.91 -18.39 -4.00
N ALA A 178 -2.12 -19.38 -3.57
CA ALA A 178 -2.18 -19.90 -2.21
C ALA A 178 -1.78 -18.82 -1.19
N LEU A 179 -0.79 -18.01 -1.50
CA LEU A 179 -0.39 -16.86 -0.67
C LEU A 179 -1.48 -15.76 -0.62
N LYS A 180 -2.23 -15.56 -1.72
CA LYS A 180 -3.36 -14.62 -1.76
C LYS A 180 -4.43 -14.98 -0.71
N SER A 181 -4.80 -16.25 -0.61
CA SER A 181 -5.80 -16.70 0.38
C SER A 181 -5.33 -16.55 1.83
N MET A 182 -4.02 -16.65 2.10
CA MET A 182 -3.47 -16.40 3.44
C MET A 182 -3.52 -14.92 3.86
N GLY A 183 -3.50 -14.01 2.92
CA GLY A 183 -3.61 -12.57 3.22
C GLY A 183 -5.04 -12.11 3.50
N TYR A 184 -6.01 -12.97 3.26
CA TYR A 184 -7.44 -12.72 3.48
C TYR A 184 -7.93 -13.18 4.87
N GLU A 185 -7.26 -14.17 5.51
CA GLU A 185 -7.56 -14.66 6.86
C GLU A 185 -6.89 -13.80 7.94
#